data_63e71f206c7ab730561e507ef3d3e137
#
_entry.id   63e71f206c7ab730561e507ef3d3e137
#
_cell.length_a   1.000
_cell.length_b   1.000
_cell.length_c   1.000
_cell.angle_alpha   90.00
_cell.angle_beta   90.00
_cell.angle_gamma   90.00
#
_symmetry.space_group_name_H-M   'P 1'
#
loop_
_entity.id
_entity.type
_entity.pdbx_description
1 polymer ?
#
loop_
_entity_poly.entity_id
_entity_poly.type
_entity_poly.pdbx_seq_one_letter_code
_entity_poly.pdbx_strand_id
1 'polypeptide(L)'
;KATRGHCFLLFTSYSALNYLFNSLKNYFPKEDYTLIKQNDHPRHEMIRLFKTSKNPVLFGTDSFWEGVDVQGNQLKMVMITKLPFKVPSDPVTEAIIENIKKNGQNAFIEYQVPQAVIKFKQGIGRLIRSKTDTGNIIILDNRVIKKRYGSYFLKTLPKNIVIDKRKELIKIIK
;
A
#
# COMPACT_ATOMS: atom_id res chain seq x y z
N LYS A 1 -7.75 13.87 -9.35
CA LYS A 1 -8.85 14.84 -9.15
C LYS A 1 -9.95 14.33 -8.22
N ALA A 2 -10.27 13.02 -8.22
CA ALA A 2 -11.41 12.47 -7.46
C ALA A 2 -11.30 12.63 -5.92
N THR A 3 -10.12 12.58 -5.33
CA THR A 3 -9.91 12.68 -3.87
C THR A 3 -9.31 14.02 -3.43
N ARG A 4 -8.91 14.88 -4.35
CA ARG A 4 -8.18 16.12 -4.05
C ARG A 4 -7.05 15.89 -3.05
N GLY A 5 -6.10 14.99 -3.36
CA GLY A 5 -5.09 14.54 -2.40
C GLY A 5 -5.67 13.55 -1.38
N HIS A 6 -5.31 13.70 -0.11
CA HIS A 6 -5.68 12.79 0.98
C HIS A 6 -5.36 11.33 0.64
N CYS A 7 -4.16 11.10 0.09
CA CYS A 7 -3.75 9.85 -0.52
C CYS A 7 -2.43 9.32 0.05
N PHE A 8 -2.38 8.03 0.36
CA PHE A 8 -1.14 7.29 0.58
C PHE A 8 -0.76 6.51 -0.68
N LEU A 9 0.45 6.70 -1.18
CA LEU A 9 1.10 5.88 -2.18
C LEU A 9 2.09 4.96 -1.48
N LEU A 10 1.80 3.66 -1.45
CA LEU A 10 2.57 2.66 -0.76
C LEU A 10 3.47 1.89 -1.72
N PHE A 11 4.77 1.90 -1.43
CA PHE A 11 5.82 1.28 -2.23
C PHE A 11 6.47 0.12 -1.48
N THR A 12 7.12 -0.76 -2.23
CA THR A 12 7.92 -1.87 -1.69
C THR A 12 9.43 -1.60 -1.76
N SER A 13 9.84 -0.47 -2.34
CA SER A 13 11.25 -0.05 -2.38
C SER A 13 11.39 1.46 -2.48
N TYR A 14 12.47 1.98 -1.93
CA TYR A 14 12.84 3.40 -2.02
C TYR A 14 13.18 3.83 -3.45
N SER A 15 13.78 2.95 -4.26
CA SER A 15 14.09 3.25 -5.65
C SER A 15 12.82 3.55 -6.45
N ALA A 16 11.79 2.71 -6.33
CA ALA A 16 10.51 2.92 -6.98
C ALA A 16 9.79 4.17 -6.46
N LEU A 17 9.84 4.42 -5.14
CA LEU A 17 9.28 5.62 -4.53
C LEU A 17 9.94 6.88 -5.10
N ASN A 18 11.29 6.95 -5.08
CA ASN A 18 12.03 8.10 -5.57
C ASN A 18 11.82 8.34 -7.06
N TYR A 19 11.82 7.28 -7.87
CA TYR A 19 11.54 7.36 -9.29
C TYR A 19 10.17 7.99 -9.55
N LEU A 20 9.12 7.44 -8.92
CA LEU A 20 7.76 7.93 -9.15
C LEU A 20 7.55 9.35 -8.60
N PHE A 21 8.11 9.65 -7.42
CA PHE A 21 8.05 10.98 -6.84
C PHE A 21 8.66 12.03 -7.78
N ASN A 22 9.87 11.78 -8.29
CA ASN A 22 10.56 12.68 -9.21
C ASN A 22 9.82 12.84 -10.55
N SER A 23 9.21 11.76 -11.04
CA SER A 23 8.41 11.79 -12.28
C SER A 23 7.11 12.57 -12.11
N LEU A 24 6.50 12.54 -10.93
CA LEU A 24 5.17 13.11 -10.70
C LEU A 24 5.17 14.49 -10.06
N LYS A 25 6.23 14.90 -9.35
CA LYS A 25 6.25 16.15 -8.56
C LYS A 25 5.86 17.39 -9.36
N ASN A 26 6.18 17.44 -10.66
CA ASN A 26 5.88 18.57 -11.52
C ASN A 26 4.44 18.56 -12.07
N TYR A 27 3.72 17.43 -11.93
CA TYR A 27 2.30 17.33 -12.32
C TYR A 27 1.32 17.75 -11.23
N PHE A 28 1.83 18.01 -10.02
CA PHE A 28 1.04 18.49 -8.89
C PHE A 28 1.38 19.96 -8.63
N PRO A 29 0.45 20.89 -8.92
CA PRO A 29 0.66 22.31 -8.60
C PRO A 29 0.91 22.47 -7.10
N LYS A 30 2.02 23.14 -6.73
CA LYS A 30 2.42 23.32 -5.32
C LYS A 30 1.41 24.13 -4.52
N GLU A 31 0.67 24.99 -5.17
CA GLU A 31 -0.39 25.81 -4.60
C GLU A 31 -1.59 24.97 -4.16
N ASP A 32 -1.77 23.80 -4.81
CA ASP A 32 -2.93 22.93 -4.60
C ASP A 32 -2.61 21.65 -3.84
N TYR A 33 -1.38 21.14 -3.93
CA TYR A 33 -1.02 19.85 -3.35
C TYR A 33 0.24 19.93 -2.48
N THR A 34 0.21 19.25 -1.35
CA THR A 34 1.40 19.03 -0.52
C THR A 34 1.89 17.61 -0.72
N LEU A 35 3.03 17.47 -1.41
CA LEU A 35 3.69 16.17 -1.59
C LEU A 35 4.64 15.92 -0.42
N ILE A 36 4.44 14.80 0.27
CA ILE A 36 5.19 14.39 1.44
C ILE A 36 5.91 13.10 1.09
N LYS A 37 7.23 13.13 1.04
CA LYS A 37 8.04 11.97 0.70
C LYS A 37 8.73 11.41 1.95
N GLN A 38 8.71 10.10 2.10
CA GLN A 38 9.41 9.42 3.18
C GLN A 38 10.90 9.76 3.17
N ASN A 39 11.45 10.02 4.34
CA ASN A 39 12.80 10.49 4.65
C ASN A 39 13.07 11.98 4.40
N ASP A 40 12.12 12.76 3.88
CA ASP A 40 12.29 14.21 3.82
C ASP A 40 12.11 14.86 5.22
N HIS A 41 11.33 14.20 6.09
CA HIS A 41 11.08 14.60 7.47
C HIS A 41 11.00 13.39 8.40
N PRO A 42 11.16 13.56 9.73
CA PRO A 42 10.83 12.52 10.71
C PRO A 42 9.37 12.05 10.56
N ARG A 43 9.11 10.79 10.85
CA ARG A 43 7.80 10.16 10.64
C ARG A 43 6.63 10.92 11.28
N HIS A 44 6.78 11.36 12.52
CA HIS A 44 5.74 12.11 13.24
C HIS A 44 5.40 13.42 12.54
N GLU A 45 6.42 14.10 12.00
CA GLU A 45 6.27 15.34 11.26
C GLU A 45 5.55 15.11 9.92
N MET A 46 5.89 14.03 9.21
CA MET A 46 5.20 13.67 7.97
C MET A 46 3.71 13.39 8.21
N ILE A 47 3.38 12.74 9.33
CA ILE A 47 1.98 12.50 9.73
C ILE A 47 1.28 13.81 10.08
N ARG A 48 1.96 14.71 10.80
CA ARG A 48 1.45 16.04 11.12
C ARG A 48 1.17 16.82 9.83
N LEU A 49 2.15 16.90 8.93
CA LEU A 49 1.99 17.54 7.62
C LEU A 49 0.82 16.94 6.83
N PHE A 50 0.70 15.62 6.82
CA PHE A 50 -0.42 14.97 6.14
C PHE A 50 -1.78 15.37 6.70
N LYS A 51 -1.88 15.55 8.03
CA LYS A 51 -3.14 15.94 8.70
C LYS A 51 -3.49 17.42 8.50
N THR A 52 -2.50 18.28 8.36
CA THR A 52 -2.71 19.76 8.42
C THR A 52 -2.57 20.45 7.06
N SER A 53 -1.97 19.80 6.07
CA SER A 53 -1.71 20.42 4.78
C SER A 53 -2.89 20.33 3.82
N LYS A 54 -2.88 21.23 2.82
CA LYS A 54 -3.85 21.24 1.72
C LYS A 54 -3.58 20.06 0.78
N ASN A 55 -4.61 19.25 0.54
CA ASN A 55 -4.59 18.13 -0.42
C ASN A 55 -3.33 17.25 -0.33
N PRO A 56 -3.00 16.66 0.83
CA PRO A 56 -1.75 15.97 1.06
C PRO A 56 -1.67 14.67 0.25
N VAL A 57 -0.47 14.37 -0.27
CA VAL A 57 -0.14 13.11 -0.94
C VAL A 57 1.15 12.58 -0.33
N LEU A 58 1.07 11.46 0.37
CA LEU A 58 2.20 10.86 1.05
C LEU A 58 2.75 9.66 0.26
N PHE A 59 4.05 9.69 0.02
CA PHE A 59 4.82 8.63 -0.61
C PHE A 59 5.61 7.89 0.47
N GLY A 60 5.24 6.63 0.76
CA GLY A 60 5.84 5.85 1.83
C GLY A 60 6.16 4.42 1.44
N THR A 61 7.18 3.85 2.10
CA THR A 61 7.55 2.44 2.02
C THR A 61 7.13 1.70 3.30
N ASP A 62 7.81 0.64 3.64
CA ASP A 62 7.49 -0.33 4.70
C ASP A 62 6.99 0.24 6.02
N SER A 63 7.60 1.28 6.54
CA SER A 63 7.18 1.89 7.81
C SER A 63 5.81 2.57 7.75
N PHE A 64 5.32 2.90 6.57
CA PHE A 64 4.00 3.48 6.35
C PHE A 64 2.90 2.45 6.06
N TRP A 65 3.27 1.18 5.79
CA TRP A 65 2.30 0.10 5.77
C TRP A 65 1.75 -0.19 7.17
N GLU A 66 2.57 0.06 8.20
CA GLU A 66 2.27 -0.21 9.60
C GLU A 66 2.32 1.07 10.45
N GLY A 67 1.55 1.10 11.54
CA GLY A 67 1.70 2.10 12.61
C GLY A 67 1.44 3.57 12.26
N VAL A 68 0.77 3.89 11.15
CA VAL A 68 0.34 5.27 10.85
C VAL A 68 -1.09 5.46 11.32
N ASP A 69 -1.30 6.40 12.22
CA ASP A 69 -2.64 6.78 12.69
C ASP A 69 -3.14 8.05 12.00
N VAL A 70 -3.85 7.84 10.88
CA VAL A 70 -4.61 8.88 10.19
C VAL A 70 -6.06 8.41 10.13
N GLN A 71 -6.96 9.17 10.74
CA GLN A 71 -8.34 8.73 10.97
C GLN A 71 -9.36 9.39 10.03
N GLY A 72 -10.42 8.65 9.71
CA GLY A 72 -11.63 9.16 9.08
C GLY A 72 -11.39 9.86 7.74
N ASN A 73 -12.03 11.02 7.55
CA ASN A 73 -12.01 11.78 6.29
C ASN A 73 -10.63 12.34 5.87
N GLN A 74 -9.60 12.17 6.70
CA GLN A 74 -8.25 12.64 6.40
C GLN A 74 -7.54 11.75 5.38
N LEU A 75 -7.88 10.46 5.26
CA LEU A 75 -7.36 9.56 4.24
C LEU A 75 -8.51 9.07 3.36
N LYS A 76 -8.48 9.41 2.07
CA LYS A 76 -9.53 9.08 1.10
C LYS A 76 -9.10 8.04 0.08
N MET A 77 -7.80 7.80 -0.04
CA MET A 77 -7.27 6.84 -0.99
C MET A 77 -5.98 6.20 -0.50
N VAL A 78 -5.86 4.90 -0.70
CA VAL A 78 -4.61 4.15 -0.61
C VAL A 78 -4.29 3.57 -1.98
N MET A 79 -3.11 3.86 -2.49
CA MET A 79 -2.59 3.31 -3.74
C MET A 79 -1.43 2.37 -3.43
N ILE A 80 -1.55 1.11 -3.83
CA ILE A 80 -0.53 0.07 -3.68
C ILE A 80 0.14 -0.14 -5.02
N THR A 81 1.41 0.20 -5.12
CA THR A 81 2.16 0.15 -6.38
C THR A 81 2.60 -1.27 -6.75
N LYS A 82 2.94 -2.08 -5.74
CA LYS A 82 3.29 -3.50 -5.87
C LYS A 82 2.79 -4.28 -4.66
N LEU A 83 2.45 -5.56 -4.84
CA LEU A 83 2.16 -6.46 -3.72
C LEU A 83 3.39 -6.56 -2.80
N PRO A 84 3.22 -6.46 -1.46
CA PRO A 84 4.31 -6.29 -0.51
C PRO A 84 5.02 -7.60 -0.17
N PHE A 85 5.50 -8.30 -1.19
CA PHE A 85 6.39 -9.44 -1.01
C PHE A 85 7.74 -8.97 -0.50
N LYS A 86 8.20 -9.54 0.61
CA LYS A 86 9.57 -9.34 1.09
C LYS A 86 10.55 -10.08 0.20
N VAL A 87 11.67 -9.44 -0.11
CA VAL A 87 12.85 -10.16 -0.60
C VAL A 87 13.43 -10.91 0.61
N PRO A 88 13.70 -12.21 0.54
CA PRO A 88 14.35 -12.94 1.61
C PRO A 88 15.82 -12.46 1.70
N SER A 89 16.06 -11.44 2.48
CA SER A 89 17.37 -10.79 2.63
C SER A 89 17.87 -10.79 4.07
N ASP A 90 17.08 -11.34 4.99
CA ASP A 90 17.47 -11.51 6.38
C ASP A 90 17.65 -13.00 6.72
N PRO A 91 18.66 -13.35 7.55
CA PRO A 91 19.01 -14.75 7.87
C PRO A 91 17.85 -15.55 8.45
N VAL A 92 16.95 -14.90 9.22
CA VAL A 92 15.80 -15.57 9.83
C VAL A 92 14.80 -15.99 8.75
N THR A 93 14.48 -15.09 7.84
CA THR A 93 13.58 -15.39 6.72
C THR A 93 14.15 -16.46 5.81
N GLU A 94 15.46 -16.41 5.53
CA GLU A 94 16.14 -17.44 4.74
C GLU A 94 16.07 -18.81 5.42
N ALA A 95 16.38 -18.89 6.72
CA ALA A 95 16.31 -20.13 7.48
C ALA A 95 14.89 -20.75 7.50
N ILE A 96 13.85 -19.90 7.67
CA ILE A 96 12.44 -20.35 7.59
C ILE A 96 12.13 -20.94 6.21
N ILE A 97 12.51 -20.24 5.16
CA ILE A 97 12.29 -20.67 3.77
C ILE A 97 13.01 -21.99 3.48
N GLU A 98 14.27 -22.14 3.92
CA GLU A 98 15.04 -23.37 3.77
C GLU A 98 14.39 -24.54 4.51
N ASN A 99 13.94 -24.33 5.76
CA ASN A 99 13.27 -25.37 6.54
C ASN A 99 11.99 -25.87 5.86
N ILE A 100 11.16 -24.94 5.36
CA ILE A 100 9.94 -25.29 4.62
C ILE A 100 10.28 -26.11 3.36
N LYS A 101 11.32 -25.70 2.61
CA LYS A 101 11.78 -26.44 1.43
C LYS A 101 12.32 -27.84 1.77
N LYS A 102 13.10 -27.97 2.85
CA LYS A 102 13.61 -29.27 3.36
C LYS A 102 12.48 -30.25 3.67
N ASN A 103 11.35 -29.74 4.14
CA ASN A 103 10.13 -30.52 4.39
C ASN A 103 9.28 -30.81 3.12
N GLY A 104 9.80 -30.53 1.93
CA GLY A 104 9.10 -30.76 0.66
C GLY A 104 7.96 -29.80 0.35
N GLN A 105 7.84 -28.71 1.12
CA GLN A 105 6.74 -27.75 0.99
C GLN A 105 7.14 -26.54 0.12
N ASN A 106 6.13 -25.84 -0.39
CA ASN A 106 6.35 -24.64 -1.20
C ASN A 106 6.44 -23.39 -0.31
N ALA A 107 7.66 -22.95 0.02
CA ALA A 107 7.90 -21.80 0.87
C ALA A 107 7.28 -20.49 0.35
N PHE A 108 7.07 -20.35 -0.95
CA PHE A 108 6.38 -19.19 -1.51
C PHE A 108 4.91 -19.16 -1.06
N ILE A 109 4.22 -20.28 -1.18
CA ILE A 109 2.79 -20.38 -0.82
C ILE A 109 2.61 -20.42 0.69
N GLU A 110 3.45 -21.20 1.41
CA GLU A 110 3.27 -21.45 2.86
C GLU A 110 3.74 -20.27 3.72
N TYR A 111 4.68 -19.47 3.24
CA TYR A 111 5.26 -18.40 4.04
C TYR A 111 5.18 -17.01 3.37
N GLN A 112 5.73 -16.85 2.14
CA GLN A 112 5.84 -15.52 1.54
C GLN A 112 4.48 -14.91 1.19
N VAL A 113 3.55 -15.69 0.65
CA VAL A 113 2.18 -15.22 0.33
C VAL A 113 1.43 -14.81 1.60
N PRO A 114 1.34 -15.61 2.68
CA PRO A 114 0.70 -15.20 3.92
C PRO A 114 1.29 -13.91 4.52
N GLN A 115 2.61 -13.78 4.58
CA GLN A 115 3.28 -12.57 5.09
C GLN A 115 2.92 -11.33 4.25
N ALA A 116 2.95 -11.46 2.93
CA ALA A 116 2.56 -10.39 2.02
C ALA A 116 1.07 -10.01 2.18
N VAL A 117 0.18 -10.98 2.39
CA VAL A 117 -1.25 -10.75 2.62
C VAL A 117 -1.50 -10.01 3.94
N ILE A 118 -0.79 -10.37 5.02
CA ILE A 118 -0.88 -9.66 6.30
C ILE A 118 -0.47 -8.19 6.10
N LYS A 119 0.66 -7.95 5.48
CA LYS A 119 1.16 -6.59 5.21
C LYS A 119 0.23 -5.78 4.31
N PHE A 120 -0.31 -6.40 3.27
CA PHE A 120 -1.31 -5.81 2.40
C PHE A 120 -2.57 -5.39 3.17
N LYS A 121 -3.09 -6.27 4.04
CA LYS A 121 -4.23 -5.99 4.92
C LYS A 121 -3.95 -4.81 5.86
N GLN A 122 -2.75 -4.72 6.42
CA GLN A 122 -2.34 -3.61 7.26
C GLN A 122 -2.36 -2.28 6.50
N GLY A 123 -1.85 -2.24 5.27
CA GLY A 123 -1.87 -1.05 4.42
C GLY A 123 -3.29 -0.58 4.10
N ILE A 124 -4.18 -1.50 3.74
CA ILE A 124 -5.59 -1.21 3.48
C ILE A 124 -6.33 -0.78 4.74
N GLY A 125 -6.01 -1.41 5.88
CA GLY A 125 -6.59 -1.08 7.18
C GLY A 125 -6.29 0.35 7.66
N ARG A 126 -5.45 1.10 6.95
CA ARG A 126 -5.29 2.55 7.20
C ARG A 126 -6.49 3.34 6.68
N LEU A 127 -7.10 2.89 5.60
CA LEU A 127 -8.25 3.53 4.97
C LEU A 127 -9.57 3.00 5.52
N ILE A 128 -9.70 1.67 5.65
CA ILE A 128 -10.94 1.00 6.06
C ILE A 128 -10.70 0.30 7.39
N ARG A 129 -11.13 0.89 8.48
CA ARG A 129 -11.00 0.36 9.86
C ARG A 129 -12.32 -0.15 10.41
N SER A 130 -13.42 0.52 10.01
CA SER A 130 -14.77 0.20 10.45
C SER A 130 -15.69 -0.10 9.28
N LYS A 131 -16.91 -0.56 9.59
CA LYS A 131 -17.94 -0.82 8.56
C LYS A 131 -18.46 0.48 7.91
N THR A 132 -18.27 1.61 8.56
CA THR A 132 -18.73 2.93 8.10
C THR A 132 -17.69 3.70 7.30
N ASP A 133 -16.40 3.29 7.37
CA ASP A 133 -15.34 3.96 6.63
C ASP A 133 -15.51 3.77 5.13
N THR A 134 -15.22 4.83 4.38
CA THR A 134 -15.31 4.85 2.91
C THR A 134 -14.00 5.34 2.31
N GLY A 135 -13.69 4.90 1.09
CA GLY A 135 -12.51 5.38 0.40
C GLY A 135 -12.18 4.55 -0.84
N ASN A 136 -11.09 4.92 -1.50
CA ASN A 136 -10.64 4.25 -2.72
C ASN A 136 -9.35 3.48 -2.45
N ILE A 137 -9.32 2.22 -2.85
CA ILE A 137 -8.10 1.41 -2.88
C ILE A 137 -7.73 1.20 -4.35
N ILE A 138 -6.50 1.54 -4.73
CA ILE A 138 -5.98 1.33 -6.08
C ILE A 138 -4.80 0.37 -5.97
N ILE A 139 -4.83 -0.72 -6.73
CA ILE A 139 -3.76 -1.70 -6.79
C ILE A 139 -3.21 -1.71 -8.22
N LEU A 140 -1.94 -1.30 -8.38
CA LEU A 140 -1.29 -1.22 -9.68
C LEU A 140 -0.63 -2.55 -10.10
N ASP A 141 -0.57 -3.52 -9.19
CA ASP A 141 0.04 -4.82 -9.44
C ASP A 141 -0.99 -5.81 -10.01
N ASN A 142 -0.89 -6.12 -11.29
CA ASN A 142 -1.81 -7.01 -11.97
C ASN A 142 -1.74 -8.47 -11.50
N ARG A 143 -0.68 -8.85 -10.76
CA ARG A 143 -0.54 -10.20 -10.17
C ARG A 143 -1.70 -10.53 -9.23
N VAL A 144 -2.30 -9.53 -8.62
CA VAL A 144 -3.48 -9.70 -7.75
C VAL A 144 -4.69 -10.30 -8.51
N ILE A 145 -4.75 -10.12 -9.83
CA ILE A 145 -5.81 -10.70 -10.70
C ILE A 145 -5.27 -11.90 -11.46
N LYS A 146 -4.06 -11.78 -12.03
CA LYS A 146 -3.53 -12.76 -13.00
C LYS A 146 -2.95 -14.01 -12.33
N LYS A 147 -2.56 -13.96 -11.05
CA LYS A 147 -1.95 -15.11 -10.35
C LYS A 147 -2.94 -15.77 -9.38
N ARG A 148 -2.86 -17.11 -9.26
CA ARG A 148 -3.73 -17.89 -8.35
C ARG A 148 -3.68 -17.36 -6.90
N TYR A 149 -2.49 -17.03 -6.40
CA TYR A 149 -2.31 -16.47 -5.06
C TYR A 149 -2.93 -15.06 -4.89
N GLY A 150 -3.25 -14.36 -5.96
CA GLY A 150 -3.91 -13.06 -5.91
C GLY A 150 -5.26 -13.10 -5.20
N SER A 151 -5.96 -14.25 -5.27
CA SER A 151 -7.21 -14.47 -4.55
C SER A 151 -7.09 -14.32 -3.03
N TYR A 152 -5.93 -14.64 -2.44
CA TYR A 152 -5.70 -14.46 -1.00
C TYR A 152 -5.71 -12.98 -0.60
N PHE A 153 -5.16 -12.11 -1.44
CA PHE A 153 -5.21 -10.65 -1.25
C PHE A 153 -6.64 -10.13 -1.39
N LEU A 154 -7.35 -10.53 -2.44
CA LEU A 154 -8.72 -10.08 -2.69
C LEU A 154 -9.68 -10.49 -1.57
N LYS A 155 -9.51 -11.67 -0.96
CA LYS A 155 -10.30 -12.13 0.20
C LYS A 155 -10.14 -11.26 1.45
N THR A 156 -9.06 -10.50 1.57
CA THR A 156 -8.87 -9.59 2.71
C THR A 156 -9.59 -8.25 2.56
N LEU A 157 -10.11 -7.98 1.38
CA LEU A 157 -10.84 -6.75 1.10
C LEU A 157 -12.23 -6.80 1.76
N PRO A 158 -12.78 -5.65 2.18
CA PRO A 158 -14.14 -5.57 2.71
C PRO A 158 -15.18 -6.15 1.73
N LYS A 159 -16.20 -6.83 2.24
CA LYS A 159 -17.22 -7.49 1.39
C LYS A 159 -18.05 -6.53 0.53
N ASN A 160 -18.18 -5.27 0.97
CA ASN A 160 -19.01 -4.26 0.30
C ASN A 160 -18.17 -3.38 -0.64
N ILE A 161 -17.41 -3.99 -1.54
CA ILE A 161 -16.57 -3.27 -2.48
C ILE A 161 -17.04 -3.49 -3.91
N VAL A 162 -16.94 -2.44 -4.71
CA VAL A 162 -17.07 -2.53 -6.17
C VAL A 162 -15.67 -2.68 -6.74
N ILE A 163 -15.41 -3.81 -7.41
CA ILE A 163 -14.14 -4.04 -8.10
C ILE A 163 -14.29 -3.58 -9.54
N ASP A 164 -13.62 -2.49 -9.88
CA ASP A 164 -13.50 -2.02 -11.27
C ASP A 164 -12.20 -2.56 -11.87
N LYS A 165 -12.32 -3.47 -12.82
CA LYS A 165 -11.17 -4.11 -13.51
C LYS A 165 -10.79 -3.39 -14.81
N ARG A 166 -11.39 -2.24 -15.12
CA ARG A 166 -11.05 -1.49 -16.33
C ARG A 166 -9.59 -1.05 -16.29
N LYS A 167 -8.91 -1.18 -17.41
CA LYS A 167 -7.49 -0.80 -17.59
C LYS A 167 -6.51 -1.53 -16.66
N GLU A 168 -6.76 -2.80 -16.38
CA GLU A 168 -5.88 -3.62 -15.50
C GLU A 168 -5.67 -3.06 -14.07
N LEU A 169 -6.46 -2.09 -13.67
CA LEU A 169 -6.46 -1.51 -12.32
C LEU A 169 -7.65 -2.05 -11.53
N ILE A 170 -7.40 -2.45 -10.30
CA ILE A 170 -8.49 -2.68 -9.35
C ILE A 170 -8.76 -1.37 -8.64
N LYS A 171 -9.89 -0.76 -8.94
CA LYS A 171 -10.43 0.35 -8.18
C LYS A 171 -11.51 -0.19 -7.27
N ILE A 172 -11.33 0.00 -5.99
CA ILE A 172 -12.28 -0.40 -4.95
C ILE A 172 -12.95 0.88 -4.48
N ILE A 173 -14.25 0.96 -4.72
CA ILE A 173 -15.09 2.08 -4.31
C ILE A 173 -16.09 1.54 -3.30
N LYS A 174 -16.19 2.17 -2.16
CA LYS A 174 -17.26 1.95 -1.19
C LYS A 174 -18.09 3.20 -1.09
#